data_4266fa499b377c6966c760538694573c
#
_entry.id   4266fa499b377c6966c760538694573c
#
_cell.length_a   1.000
_cell.length_b   1.000
_cell.length_c   1.000
_cell.angle_alpha   90.00
_cell.angle_beta   90.00
_cell.angle_gamma   90.00
#
_symmetry.space_group_name_H-M   'P 1'
#
loop_
_entity.id
_entity.type
_entity.pdbx_description
1 polymer ?
#
loop_
_entity_poly.entity_id
_entity_poly.type
_entity_poly.pdbx_seq_one_letter_code
_entity_poly.pdbx_strand_id
1 'polypeptide(L)'
;MFPCTDGLKYKGYLFPPINFLEGIQTTYPRMVSQKKYTKLGSLKDYQDLLERLKKIPSMISQIIDLLKQGMREGVTYPRESLNGVDDQFEKLQGDVEDSPFYVRFRDMPGSLGRHVVSRIKTEAFNITENEILPAFRRLQEFIKYEYSSALRSPPGVSSIPDGAEFYQATLSWHLGTDLSPQEVKLDIKHPLFYLLTSSFTHRFKILASRRWKPSRKKQKLLSRRWDSI
;
A
#
# COMPACT_ATOMS: atom_id res chain seq x y z
N MET A 1 6.77 2.44 9.48
CA MET A 1 6.06 1.15 9.41
C MET A 1 5.41 0.91 10.76
N PHE A 2 4.12 0.66 10.79
CA PHE A 2 3.37 0.36 12.01
C PHE A 2 4.05 -0.82 12.71
N PRO A 3 4.19 -0.85 14.05
CA PRO A 3 4.81 -1.98 14.72
C PRO A 3 4.11 -3.27 14.31
N CYS A 4 4.86 -4.30 13.90
CA CYS A 4 4.29 -5.57 13.45
C CYS A 4 3.33 -6.18 14.47
N THR A 5 3.60 -5.98 15.77
CA THR A 5 2.76 -6.43 16.88
C THR A 5 1.37 -5.78 16.87
N ASP A 6 1.27 -4.46 16.64
CA ASP A 6 -0.01 -3.77 16.62
C ASP A 6 -0.79 -4.09 15.34
N GLY A 7 -0.09 -4.25 14.21
CA GLY A 7 -0.69 -4.69 12.95
C GLY A 7 -1.31 -6.09 13.05
N LEU A 8 -0.69 -7.00 13.81
CA LEU A 8 -1.25 -8.33 14.07
C LEU A 8 -2.39 -8.27 15.09
N LYS A 9 -2.21 -7.55 16.20
CA LYS A 9 -3.22 -7.43 17.26
C LYS A 9 -4.54 -6.88 16.75
N TYR A 10 -4.49 -5.81 15.94
CA TYR A 10 -5.68 -5.14 15.40
C TYR A 10 -6.03 -5.58 13.97
N LYS A 11 -5.48 -6.70 13.52
CA LYS A 11 -5.79 -7.32 12.22
C LYS A 11 -5.59 -6.37 11.02
N GLY A 12 -4.62 -5.47 11.11
CA GLY A 12 -4.29 -4.53 10.05
C GLY A 12 -3.92 -5.19 8.71
N TYR A 13 -3.50 -6.47 8.74
CA TYR A 13 -3.24 -7.29 7.56
C TYR A 13 -4.50 -7.61 6.74
N LEU A 14 -5.71 -7.46 7.32
CA LEU A 14 -6.99 -7.62 6.61
C LEU A 14 -7.35 -6.41 5.74
N PHE A 15 -6.53 -5.36 5.77
CA PHE A 15 -6.59 -4.23 4.85
C PHE A 15 -5.46 -4.31 3.82
N PRO A 16 -5.48 -5.27 2.86
CA PRO A 16 -4.51 -5.24 1.76
C PRO A 16 -4.70 -3.93 1.00
N PRO A 17 -3.61 -3.26 0.53
CA PRO A 17 -3.71 -1.93 -0.06
C PRO A 17 -4.49 -1.95 -1.37
N ILE A 18 -5.77 -1.59 -1.28
CA ILE A 18 -6.68 -1.42 -2.43
C ILE A 18 -7.56 -0.21 -2.12
N ASN A 19 -7.20 0.95 -2.66
CA ASN A 19 -7.97 2.18 -2.51
C ASN A 19 -7.72 3.11 -3.70
N PHE A 20 -8.42 4.24 -3.75
CA PHE A 20 -8.35 5.20 -4.86
C PHE A 20 -6.98 5.88 -5.01
N LEU A 21 -6.15 5.93 -3.95
CA LEU A 21 -4.81 6.54 -4.00
C LEU A 21 -3.74 5.54 -4.42
N GLU A 22 -3.78 4.35 -3.83
CA GLU A 22 -2.78 3.33 -4.06
C GLU A 22 -3.35 1.93 -3.87
N GLY A 23 -2.69 0.96 -4.49
CA GLY A 23 -3.07 -0.43 -4.37
C GLY A 23 -2.32 -1.29 -5.36
N ILE A 24 -2.59 -2.58 -5.32
CA ILE A 24 -1.98 -3.53 -6.25
C ILE A 24 -2.26 -3.14 -7.71
N GLN A 25 -3.46 -2.61 -8.00
CA GLN A 25 -3.90 -2.21 -9.33
C GLN A 25 -3.16 -0.99 -9.89
N THR A 26 -2.50 -0.21 -9.05
CA THR A 26 -1.72 0.98 -9.47
C THR A 26 -0.23 0.82 -9.23
N THR A 27 0.15 0.24 -8.10
CA THR A 27 1.54 0.17 -7.65
C THR A 27 2.34 -0.84 -8.45
N TYR A 28 1.82 -2.06 -8.65
CA TYR A 28 2.55 -3.10 -9.39
C TYR A 28 2.73 -2.77 -10.87
N PRO A 29 1.71 -2.34 -11.62
CA PRO A 29 1.88 -1.90 -13.00
C PRO A 29 2.95 -0.81 -13.13
N ARG A 30 2.92 0.17 -12.23
CA ARG A 30 3.91 1.26 -12.19
C ARG A 30 5.32 0.76 -11.89
N MET A 31 5.47 -0.16 -10.93
CA MET A 31 6.79 -0.72 -10.58
C MET A 31 7.39 -1.53 -11.72
N VAL A 32 6.58 -2.27 -12.48
CA VAL A 32 7.04 -3.06 -13.61
C VAL A 32 7.38 -2.18 -14.80
N SER A 33 6.50 -1.26 -15.19
CA SER A 33 6.63 -0.47 -16.43
C SER A 33 7.70 0.61 -16.35
N GLN A 34 7.93 1.23 -15.18
CA GLN A 34 8.82 2.37 -15.07
C GLN A 34 10.28 1.99 -14.79
N LYS A 35 11.20 2.49 -15.62
CA LYS A 35 12.67 2.29 -15.50
C LYS A 35 13.23 2.72 -14.13
N LYS A 36 12.59 3.67 -13.47
CA LYS A 36 12.96 4.18 -12.16
C LYS A 36 12.93 3.08 -11.08
N TYR A 37 11.93 2.21 -11.15
CA TYR A 37 11.74 1.17 -10.14
C TYR A 37 12.38 -0.17 -10.52
N THR A 38 12.38 -0.50 -11.81
CA THR A 38 12.92 -1.77 -12.31
C THR A 38 13.98 -1.49 -13.37
N LYS A 39 15.24 -1.60 -12.98
CA LYS A 39 16.38 -1.49 -13.90
C LYS A 39 16.58 -2.86 -14.58
N LEU A 40 16.61 -2.85 -15.91
CA LEU A 40 16.82 -4.04 -16.73
C LEU A 40 18.01 -3.79 -17.66
N GLY A 41 19.14 -4.39 -17.37
CA GLY A 41 20.38 -4.24 -18.14
C GLY A 41 20.94 -5.56 -18.64
N SER A 42 20.60 -6.67 -17.98
CA SER A 42 21.10 -8.01 -18.31
C SER A 42 19.97 -8.98 -18.59
N LEU A 43 20.31 -10.12 -19.23
CA LEU A 43 19.36 -11.21 -19.43
C LEU A 43 18.78 -11.72 -18.11
N LYS A 44 19.61 -11.78 -17.08
CA LYS A 44 19.19 -12.21 -15.74
C LYS A 44 18.11 -11.29 -15.17
N ASP A 45 18.23 -9.97 -15.34
CA ASP A 45 17.23 -9.02 -14.84
C ASP A 45 15.85 -9.28 -15.44
N TYR A 46 15.79 -9.61 -16.74
CA TYR A 46 14.54 -9.98 -17.41
C TYR A 46 13.97 -11.30 -16.91
N GLN A 47 14.84 -12.29 -16.67
CA GLN A 47 14.42 -13.56 -16.10
C GLN A 47 13.89 -13.39 -14.67
N ASP A 48 14.58 -12.62 -13.84
CA ASP A 48 14.17 -12.32 -12.46
C ASP A 48 12.84 -11.53 -12.45
N LEU A 49 12.63 -10.61 -13.40
CA LEU A 49 11.36 -9.92 -13.55
C LEU A 49 10.24 -10.89 -13.93
N LEU A 50 10.49 -11.77 -14.90
CA LEU A 50 9.52 -12.77 -15.33
C LEU A 50 9.09 -13.68 -14.18
N GLU A 51 10.05 -14.17 -13.39
CA GLU A 51 9.75 -15.00 -12.21
C GLU A 51 8.92 -14.25 -11.14
N ARG A 52 9.12 -12.93 -11.00
CA ARG A 52 8.27 -12.11 -10.14
C ARG A 52 6.85 -11.97 -10.70
N LEU A 53 6.70 -11.78 -12.00
CA LEU A 53 5.40 -11.69 -12.65
C LEU A 53 4.57 -12.96 -12.49
N LYS A 54 5.19 -14.14 -12.56
CA LYS A 54 4.55 -15.45 -12.29
C LYS A 54 3.93 -15.55 -10.89
N LYS A 55 4.36 -14.72 -9.94
CA LYS A 55 3.81 -14.72 -8.56
C LYS A 55 2.58 -13.83 -8.39
N ILE A 56 2.30 -12.95 -9.35
CA ILE A 56 1.18 -12.00 -9.26
C ILE A 56 -0.18 -12.71 -9.11
N PRO A 57 -0.52 -13.74 -9.89
CA PRO A 57 -1.82 -14.42 -9.76
C PRO A 57 -2.03 -15.04 -8.37
N SER A 58 -0.99 -15.67 -7.82
CA SER A 58 -1.03 -16.24 -6.46
C SER A 58 -1.20 -15.16 -5.40
N MET A 59 -0.50 -14.03 -5.53
CA MET A 59 -0.63 -12.89 -4.61
C MET A 59 -2.05 -12.30 -4.67
N ILE A 60 -2.62 -12.16 -5.85
CA ILE A 60 -4.02 -11.68 -6.01
C ILE A 60 -4.99 -12.63 -5.32
N SER A 61 -4.81 -13.94 -5.45
CA SER A 61 -5.66 -14.92 -4.77
C SER A 61 -5.58 -14.76 -3.24
N GLN A 62 -4.36 -14.58 -2.69
CA GLN A 62 -4.18 -14.32 -1.26
C GLN A 62 -4.85 -13.00 -0.81
N ILE A 63 -4.82 -11.96 -1.64
CA ILE A 63 -5.51 -10.69 -1.36
C ILE A 63 -7.03 -10.92 -1.28
N ILE A 64 -7.60 -11.67 -2.22
CA ILE A 64 -9.02 -12.02 -2.20
C ILE A 64 -9.37 -12.80 -0.91
N ASP A 65 -8.53 -13.76 -0.52
CA ASP A 65 -8.75 -14.55 0.70
C ASP A 65 -8.70 -13.68 1.97
N LEU A 66 -7.76 -12.73 2.04
CA LEU A 66 -7.67 -11.76 3.14
C LEU A 66 -8.91 -10.84 3.19
N LEU A 67 -9.38 -10.36 2.05
CA LEU A 67 -10.61 -9.56 1.98
C LEU A 67 -11.83 -10.37 2.41
N LYS A 68 -11.94 -11.64 1.98
CA LYS A 68 -12.99 -12.56 2.43
C LYS A 68 -12.93 -12.81 3.93
N GLN A 69 -11.74 -12.95 4.49
CA GLN A 69 -11.57 -13.04 5.93
C GLN A 69 -12.01 -11.74 6.62
N GLY A 70 -11.61 -10.58 6.09
CA GLY A 70 -12.05 -9.28 6.59
C GLY A 70 -13.59 -9.13 6.60
N MET A 71 -14.28 -9.60 5.54
CA MET A 71 -15.75 -9.61 5.52
C MET A 71 -16.34 -10.45 6.66
N ARG A 72 -15.80 -11.64 6.90
CA ARG A 72 -16.27 -12.52 8.01
C ARG A 72 -16.02 -11.92 9.39
N GLU A 73 -14.95 -11.15 9.54
CA GLU A 73 -14.53 -10.57 10.82
C GLU A 73 -15.04 -9.13 11.03
N GLY A 74 -15.77 -8.57 10.09
CA GLY A 74 -16.27 -7.18 10.15
C GLY A 74 -15.18 -6.12 9.95
N VAL A 75 -14.01 -6.51 9.43
CA VAL A 75 -12.89 -5.64 9.15
C VAL A 75 -12.87 -5.31 7.66
N THR A 76 -13.61 -4.30 7.25
CA THR A 76 -13.79 -3.94 5.83
C THR A 76 -13.47 -2.49 5.55
N TYR A 77 -13.22 -2.19 4.28
CA TYR A 77 -13.01 -0.82 3.83
C TYR A 77 -14.28 0.04 3.93
N PRO A 78 -14.16 1.35 4.19
CA PRO A 78 -15.27 2.26 3.99
C PRO A 78 -15.54 2.43 2.49
N ARG A 79 -16.82 2.65 2.15
CA ARG A 79 -17.26 2.77 0.75
C ARG A 79 -16.48 3.82 -0.04
N GLU A 80 -16.16 4.93 0.59
CA GLU A 80 -15.46 6.07 -0.01
C GLU A 80 -14.04 5.70 -0.47
N SER A 81 -13.40 4.75 0.20
CA SER A 81 -12.03 4.32 -0.14
C SER A 81 -11.94 3.60 -1.49
N LEU A 82 -13.04 3.04 -1.98
CA LEU A 82 -13.07 2.31 -3.24
C LEU A 82 -13.64 3.12 -4.42
N ASN A 83 -13.97 4.40 -4.22
CA ASN A 83 -14.44 5.26 -5.30
C ASN A 83 -13.37 5.38 -6.40
N GLY A 84 -13.73 5.05 -7.65
CA GLY A 84 -12.82 5.11 -8.79
C GLY A 84 -11.80 3.95 -8.89
N VAL A 85 -11.85 2.97 -7.98
CA VAL A 85 -10.99 1.78 -8.05
C VAL A 85 -11.37 0.90 -9.24
N ASP A 86 -12.65 0.80 -9.58
CA ASP A 86 -13.13 0.03 -10.75
C ASP A 86 -12.49 0.58 -12.06
N ASP A 87 -12.50 1.89 -12.25
CA ASP A 87 -11.86 2.54 -13.42
C ASP A 87 -10.34 2.27 -13.49
N GLN A 88 -9.69 2.11 -12.34
CA GLN A 88 -8.26 1.77 -12.30
C GLN A 88 -8.01 0.34 -12.76
N PHE A 89 -8.89 -0.60 -12.44
CA PHE A 89 -8.82 -1.96 -12.95
C PHE A 89 -9.15 -2.03 -14.44
N GLU A 90 -10.15 -1.30 -14.91
CA GLU A 90 -10.52 -1.25 -16.34
C GLU A 90 -9.34 -0.81 -17.21
N LYS A 91 -8.56 0.18 -16.77
CA LYS A 91 -7.35 0.62 -17.47
C LYS A 91 -6.26 -0.43 -17.62
N LEU A 92 -6.31 -1.52 -16.83
CA LEU A 92 -5.39 -2.64 -16.96
C LEU A 92 -5.88 -3.69 -17.96
N GLN A 93 -7.15 -3.67 -18.35
CA GLN A 93 -7.81 -4.67 -19.22
C GLN A 93 -7.67 -4.33 -20.72
N GLY A 94 -6.59 -3.68 -21.10
CA GLY A 94 -6.30 -3.35 -22.48
C GLY A 94 -5.57 -4.47 -23.23
N ASP A 95 -5.02 -4.11 -24.40
CA ASP A 95 -4.19 -5.01 -25.19
C ASP A 95 -2.92 -5.40 -24.45
N VAL A 96 -2.53 -6.66 -24.57
CA VAL A 96 -1.31 -7.20 -23.90
C VAL A 96 -0.06 -6.45 -24.37
N GLU A 97 0.02 -6.09 -25.62
CA GLU A 97 1.15 -5.35 -26.20
C GLU A 97 1.42 -4.03 -25.47
N ASP A 98 0.37 -3.35 -25.01
CA ASP A 98 0.44 -2.08 -24.30
C ASP A 98 0.34 -2.24 -22.78
N SER A 99 0.18 -3.48 -22.30
CA SER A 99 0.10 -3.76 -20.88
C SER A 99 1.37 -3.32 -20.15
N PRO A 100 1.23 -2.64 -18.99
CA PRO A 100 2.38 -2.27 -18.15
C PRO A 100 3.20 -3.48 -17.68
N PHE A 101 2.63 -4.68 -17.71
CA PHE A 101 3.32 -5.91 -17.35
C PHE A 101 4.17 -6.46 -18.50
N TYR A 102 3.82 -6.16 -19.75
CA TYR A 102 4.52 -6.67 -20.93
C TYR A 102 5.46 -5.64 -21.59
N VAL A 103 5.15 -4.35 -21.54
CA VAL A 103 5.87 -3.28 -22.27
C VAL A 103 7.39 -3.34 -22.13
N ARG A 104 7.91 -3.74 -20.97
CA ARG A 104 9.35 -3.86 -20.71
C ARG A 104 10.00 -5.05 -21.43
N PHE A 105 9.24 -6.09 -21.70
CA PHE A 105 9.68 -7.25 -22.49
C PHE A 105 9.58 -6.94 -23.98
N ARG A 106 8.53 -6.24 -24.42
CA ARG A 106 8.41 -5.76 -25.80
C ARG A 106 9.66 -5.02 -26.26
N ASP A 107 10.17 -4.13 -25.42
CA ASP A 107 11.33 -3.27 -25.71
C ASP A 107 12.68 -3.91 -25.35
N MET A 108 12.73 -5.21 -25.18
CA MET A 108 13.93 -5.97 -24.82
C MET A 108 14.99 -5.90 -25.94
N PRO A 109 16.26 -5.52 -25.63
CA PRO A 109 17.30 -5.34 -26.65
C PRO A 109 17.69 -6.67 -27.30
N GLY A 110 17.81 -6.66 -28.63
CA GLY A 110 18.21 -7.84 -29.42
C GLY A 110 19.66 -8.31 -29.16
N SER A 111 20.51 -7.45 -28.58
CA SER A 111 21.90 -7.75 -28.20
C SER A 111 22.01 -8.85 -27.13
N LEU A 112 20.92 -9.18 -26.43
CA LEU A 112 20.87 -10.23 -25.41
C LEU A 112 20.71 -11.66 -25.98
N GLY A 113 20.76 -11.80 -27.32
CA GLY A 113 20.63 -13.09 -28.01
C GLY A 113 19.21 -13.35 -28.53
N ARG A 114 19.04 -13.37 -29.86
CA ARG A 114 17.73 -13.42 -30.52
C ARG A 114 16.82 -14.55 -30.04
N HIS A 115 17.33 -15.76 -29.93
CA HIS A 115 16.55 -16.94 -29.50
C HIS A 115 16.02 -16.82 -28.06
N VAL A 116 16.88 -16.36 -27.17
CA VAL A 116 16.53 -16.21 -25.74
C VAL A 116 15.54 -15.07 -25.56
N VAL A 117 15.76 -13.93 -26.27
CA VAL A 117 14.86 -12.78 -26.26
C VAL A 117 13.47 -13.18 -26.77
N SER A 118 13.39 -13.90 -27.90
CA SER A 118 12.11 -14.37 -28.45
C SER A 118 11.35 -15.24 -27.44
N ARG A 119 12.03 -16.21 -26.82
CA ARG A 119 11.43 -17.10 -25.82
C ARG A 119 10.88 -16.31 -24.62
N ILE A 120 11.68 -15.39 -24.06
CA ILE A 120 11.26 -14.60 -22.88
C ILE A 120 10.09 -13.68 -23.25
N LYS A 121 10.10 -13.07 -24.42
CA LYS A 121 8.97 -12.26 -24.90
C LYS A 121 7.68 -13.07 -25.00
N THR A 122 7.75 -14.23 -25.64
CA THR A 122 6.59 -15.12 -25.78
C THR A 122 6.07 -15.57 -24.42
N GLU A 123 6.96 -15.96 -23.51
CA GLU A 123 6.58 -16.38 -22.15
C GLU A 123 5.97 -15.23 -21.38
N ALA A 124 6.55 -14.03 -21.42
CA ALA A 124 6.00 -12.84 -20.76
C ALA A 124 4.64 -12.44 -21.31
N PHE A 125 4.45 -12.53 -22.63
CA PHE A 125 3.16 -12.30 -23.28
C PHE A 125 2.10 -13.28 -22.78
N ASN A 126 2.39 -14.57 -22.85
CA ASN A 126 1.47 -15.64 -22.42
C ASN A 126 1.07 -15.51 -20.95
N ILE A 127 2.04 -15.24 -20.06
CA ILE A 127 1.76 -15.04 -18.63
C ILE A 127 0.89 -13.79 -18.42
N THR A 128 1.18 -12.70 -19.12
CA THR A 128 0.38 -11.48 -19.01
C THR A 128 -1.05 -11.73 -19.46
N GLU A 129 -1.24 -12.35 -20.64
CA GLU A 129 -2.55 -12.60 -21.24
C GLU A 129 -3.38 -13.60 -20.43
N ASN A 130 -2.78 -14.74 -20.09
CA ASN A 130 -3.54 -15.90 -19.60
C ASN A 130 -3.58 -15.99 -18.06
N GLU A 131 -2.70 -15.27 -17.35
CA GLU A 131 -2.60 -15.38 -15.90
C GLU A 131 -2.78 -14.03 -15.18
N ILE A 132 -2.02 -12.99 -15.60
CA ILE A 132 -2.01 -11.71 -14.86
C ILE A 132 -3.30 -10.94 -15.08
N LEU A 133 -3.66 -10.65 -16.33
CA LEU A 133 -4.87 -9.90 -16.65
C LEU A 133 -6.15 -10.60 -16.13
N PRO A 134 -6.32 -11.92 -16.29
CA PRO A 134 -7.43 -12.64 -15.69
C PRO A 134 -7.44 -12.59 -14.15
N ALA A 135 -6.27 -12.59 -13.51
CA ALA A 135 -6.22 -12.47 -12.04
C ALA A 135 -6.70 -11.09 -11.57
N PHE A 136 -6.26 -10.00 -12.25
CA PHE A 136 -6.75 -8.65 -11.95
C PHE A 136 -8.26 -8.51 -12.22
N ARG A 137 -8.78 -9.15 -13.27
CA ARG A 137 -10.22 -9.18 -13.56
C ARG A 137 -11.00 -9.88 -12.45
N ARG A 138 -10.52 -11.04 -11.98
CA ARG A 138 -11.15 -11.74 -10.84
C ARG A 138 -11.17 -10.87 -9.58
N LEU A 139 -10.09 -10.13 -9.29
CA LEU A 139 -10.07 -9.23 -8.15
C LEU A 139 -11.07 -8.08 -8.31
N GLN A 140 -11.15 -7.49 -9.50
CA GLN A 140 -12.14 -6.45 -9.85
C GLN A 140 -13.57 -6.95 -9.64
N GLU A 141 -13.91 -8.10 -10.22
CA GLU A 141 -15.23 -8.73 -10.10
C GLU A 141 -15.57 -9.04 -8.65
N PHE A 142 -14.62 -9.60 -7.89
CA PHE A 142 -14.80 -9.85 -6.47
C PHE A 142 -15.11 -8.55 -5.70
N ILE A 143 -14.35 -7.49 -5.94
CA ILE A 143 -14.58 -6.19 -5.27
C ILE A 143 -15.96 -5.63 -5.66
N LYS A 144 -16.31 -5.70 -6.92
CA LYS A 144 -17.55 -5.12 -7.48
C LYS A 144 -18.80 -5.84 -7.03
N TYR A 145 -18.80 -7.17 -7.02
CA TYR A 145 -20.00 -7.98 -6.82
C TYR A 145 -20.11 -8.61 -5.43
N GLU A 146 -18.99 -8.99 -4.81
CA GLU A 146 -19.02 -9.64 -3.49
C GLU A 146 -18.65 -8.66 -2.37
N TYR A 147 -17.49 -8.04 -2.45
CA TYR A 147 -16.97 -7.20 -1.38
C TYR A 147 -17.75 -5.90 -1.18
N SER A 148 -18.36 -5.37 -2.24
CA SER A 148 -19.16 -4.15 -2.22
C SER A 148 -20.32 -4.21 -1.21
N SER A 149 -20.88 -5.39 -0.98
CA SER A 149 -21.97 -5.62 -0.02
C SER A 149 -21.51 -5.49 1.45
N ALA A 150 -20.24 -5.73 1.71
CA ALA A 150 -19.63 -5.69 3.04
C ALA A 150 -18.95 -4.34 3.36
N LEU A 151 -18.98 -3.40 2.43
CA LEU A 151 -18.40 -2.07 2.65
C LEU A 151 -19.13 -1.33 3.76
N ARG A 152 -18.38 -0.83 4.75
CA ARG A 152 -18.97 -0.08 5.86
C ARG A 152 -19.34 1.34 5.44
N SER A 153 -20.45 1.83 5.97
CA SER A 153 -20.91 3.20 5.74
C SER A 153 -20.15 4.25 6.55
N PRO A 154 -19.91 4.07 7.86
CA PRO A 154 -19.08 5.03 8.60
C PRO A 154 -17.62 4.96 8.14
N PRO A 155 -17.01 6.07 7.67
CA PRO A 155 -15.63 6.05 7.18
C PRO A 155 -14.59 5.87 8.29
N GLY A 156 -14.94 6.19 9.53
CA GLY A 156 -14.04 6.13 10.67
C GLY A 156 -13.59 4.70 11.01
N VAL A 157 -12.32 4.53 11.34
CA VAL A 157 -11.78 3.21 11.74
C VAL A 157 -12.39 2.69 13.05
N SER A 158 -12.94 3.57 13.88
CA SER A 158 -13.66 3.19 15.10
C SER A 158 -14.93 2.35 14.86
N SER A 159 -15.37 2.23 13.62
CA SER A 159 -16.53 1.39 13.25
C SER A 159 -16.19 -0.08 13.00
N ILE A 160 -14.92 -0.47 13.01
CA ILE A 160 -14.52 -1.88 12.96
C ILE A 160 -14.32 -2.43 14.39
N PRO A 161 -14.33 -3.76 14.57
CA PRO A 161 -13.96 -4.37 15.86
C PRO A 161 -12.61 -3.86 16.36
N ASP A 162 -12.52 -3.53 17.65
CA ASP A 162 -11.33 -2.93 18.31
C ASP A 162 -10.80 -1.66 17.63
N GLY A 163 -11.64 -0.99 16.82
CA GLY A 163 -11.23 0.14 15.98
C GLY A 163 -10.83 1.38 16.77
N ALA A 164 -11.38 1.58 17.96
CA ALA A 164 -10.99 2.69 18.84
C ALA A 164 -9.57 2.50 19.38
N GLU A 165 -9.24 1.30 19.85
CA GLU A 165 -7.91 0.93 20.30
C GLU A 165 -6.90 0.94 19.16
N PHE A 166 -7.29 0.45 17.98
CA PHE A 166 -6.47 0.51 16.77
C PHE A 166 -6.13 1.95 16.40
N TYR A 167 -7.11 2.86 16.46
CA TYR A 167 -6.88 4.28 16.19
C TYR A 167 -5.94 4.90 17.22
N GLN A 168 -6.15 4.61 18.51
CA GLN A 168 -5.27 5.08 19.59
C GLN A 168 -3.84 4.59 19.41
N ALA A 169 -3.64 3.31 19.12
CA ALA A 169 -2.32 2.74 18.88
C ALA A 169 -1.62 3.39 17.66
N THR A 170 -2.37 3.60 16.58
CA THR A 170 -1.88 4.29 15.37
C THR A 170 -1.48 5.74 15.69
N LEU A 171 -2.32 6.44 16.44
CA LEU A 171 -2.08 7.82 16.86
C LEU A 171 -0.82 7.91 17.73
N SER A 172 -0.71 7.07 18.75
CA SER A 172 0.46 7.01 19.64
C SER A 172 1.75 6.71 18.87
N TRP A 173 1.67 5.83 17.86
CA TRP A 173 2.83 5.50 17.03
C TRP A 173 3.27 6.68 16.15
N HIS A 174 2.34 7.36 15.48
CA HIS A 174 2.64 8.47 14.58
C HIS A 174 3.10 9.72 15.31
N LEU A 175 2.47 10.04 16.43
CA LEU A 175 2.78 11.25 17.22
C LEU A 175 3.91 11.03 18.23
N GLY A 176 4.23 9.76 18.56
CA GLY A 176 5.22 9.44 19.59
C GLY A 176 4.77 9.80 21.01
N THR A 177 3.45 9.92 21.23
CA THR A 177 2.83 10.28 22.52
C THR A 177 1.62 9.39 22.79
N ASP A 178 1.22 9.30 24.06
CA ASP A 178 0.05 8.53 24.48
C ASP A 178 -1.20 9.43 24.67
N LEU A 179 -1.24 10.58 24.03
CA LEU A 179 -2.41 11.47 24.04
C LEU A 179 -3.62 10.77 23.39
N SER A 180 -4.79 10.98 24.00
CA SER A 180 -6.05 10.51 23.42
C SER A 180 -6.42 11.30 22.15
N PRO A 181 -7.28 10.73 21.28
CA PRO A 181 -7.80 11.46 20.11
C PRO A 181 -8.44 12.79 20.44
N GLN A 182 -9.12 12.88 21.60
CA GLN A 182 -9.76 14.09 22.07
C GLN A 182 -8.75 15.17 22.46
N GLU A 183 -7.68 14.80 23.16
CA GLU A 183 -6.60 15.73 23.52
C GLU A 183 -5.87 16.23 22.29
N VAL A 184 -5.56 15.36 21.33
CA VAL A 184 -4.94 15.76 20.06
C VAL A 184 -5.85 16.70 19.26
N LYS A 185 -7.17 16.45 19.23
CA LYS A 185 -8.14 17.32 18.56
C LYS A 185 -8.22 18.70 19.19
N LEU A 186 -8.06 18.81 20.51
CA LEU A 186 -8.03 20.08 21.22
C LEU A 186 -6.74 20.84 20.92
N ASP A 187 -5.60 20.17 20.92
CA ASP A 187 -4.30 20.78 20.61
C ASP A 187 -4.24 21.29 19.16
N ILE A 188 -4.83 20.57 18.19
CA ILE A 188 -4.92 21.03 16.79
C ILE A 188 -5.80 22.28 16.64
N LYS A 189 -6.83 22.43 17.44
CA LYS A 189 -7.73 23.62 17.40
C LYS A 189 -7.09 24.86 18.00
N HIS A 190 -5.98 24.74 18.71
CA HIS A 190 -5.33 25.91 19.31
C HIS A 190 -4.64 26.75 18.24
N PRO A 191 -4.86 28.09 18.16
CA PRO A 191 -4.27 28.97 17.14
C PRO A 191 -2.75 28.88 17.05
N LEU A 192 -2.07 28.58 18.16
CA LEU A 192 -0.62 28.37 18.22
C LEU A 192 -0.15 27.18 17.37
N PHE A 193 -0.97 26.17 17.20
CA PHE A 193 -0.63 24.99 16.39
C PHE A 193 -0.51 25.34 14.90
N TYR A 194 -1.37 26.23 14.39
CA TYR A 194 -1.28 26.72 13.00
C TYR A 194 -0.03 27.57 12.74
N LEU A 195 0.39 28.38 13.69
CA LEU A 195 1.61 29.19 13.59
C LEU A 195 2.88 28.34 13.62
N LEU A 196 2.86 27.20 14.30
CA LEU A 196 4.01 26.31 14.48
C LEU A 196 4.17 25.28 13.36
N THR A 197 3.11 25.00 12.57
CA THR A 197 3.19 24.09 11.42
C THR A 197 3.81 24.74 10.19
N SER A 198 3.97 26.05 10.17
CA SER A 198 4.62 26.77 9.06
C SER A 198 6.14 26.73 9.07
N SER A 199 6.78 26.25 10.15
CA SER A 199 8.25 26.12 10.25
C SER A 199 8.63 24.75 10.80
N PHE A 200 9.10 23.88 9.93
CA PHE A 200 9.47 22.49 10.24
C PHE A 200 10.53 22.34 11.36
N THR A 201 11.31 23.36 11.59
CA THR A 201 12.40 23.40 12.58
C THR A 201 11.96 23.75 14.00
N HIS A 202 10.76 24.31 14.20
CA HIS A 202 10.26 24.72 15.54
C HIS A 202 9.36 23.66 16.21
N ARG A 203 8.92 22.66 15.46
CA ARG A 203 7.93 21.68 15.90
C ARG A 203 8.37 20.84 17.11
N PHE A 204 9.65 20.58 17.24
CA PHE A 204 10.18 19.72 18.33
C PHE A 204 10.44 20.47 19.66
N LYS A 205 10.74 21.77 19.63
CA LYS A 205 11.06 22.49 20.85
C LYS A 205 9.85 22.84 21.73
N ILE A 206 8.67 22.97 21.17
CA ILE A 206 7.49 23.43 21.91
C ILE A 206 6.63 22.29 22.44
N LEU A 207 6.53 21.16 21.73
CA LEU A 207 5.94 19.92 22.28
C LEU A 207 6.76 19.37 23.47
N ALA A 208 8.06 19.65 23.51
CA ALA A 208 8.95 19.29 24.59
C ALA A 208 8.78 20.13 25.88
N SER A 209 8.17 21.32 25.82
CA SER A 209 8.36 22.29 26.90
C SER A 209 7.32 22.30 28.02
N ARG A 210 6.14 21.69 27.90
CA ARG A 210 5.17 21.72 29.04
C ARG A 210 4.30 20.51 29.33
N ARG A 211 4.13 19.52 28.41
CA ARG A 211 3.31 18.31 28.68
C ARG A 211 3.87 17.00 28.16
N TRP A 212 4.89 17.02 27.29
CA TRP A 212 5.42 15.84 26.67
C TRP A 212 6.64 15.31 27.45
N LYS A 213 6.50 14.19 28.13
CA LYS A 213 7.61 13.42 28.72
C LYS A 213 7.72 12.09 27.97
N PRO A 214 8.54 12.00 26.93
CA PRO A 214 8.77 10.72 26.25
C PRO A 214 9.40 9.75 27.25
N SER A 215 9.05 8.46 27.12
CA SER A 215 9.70 7.43 27.94
C SER A 215 11.21 7.46 27.74
N ARG A 216 12.00 7.12 28.77
CA ARG A 216 13.47 7.13 28.72
C ARG A 216 14.06 6.38 27.51
N LYS A 217 13.34 5.35 27.02
CA LYS A 217 13.70 4.55 25.85
C LYS A 217 13.51 5.33 24.53
N LYS A 218 12.46 6.13 24.42
CA LYS A 218 12.20 7.01 23.25
C LYS A 218 13.13 8.24 23.23
N GLN A 219 13.51 8.78 24.40
CA GLN A 219 14.48 9.87 24.48
C GLN A 219 15.86 9.45 23.95
N LYS A 220 16.34 8.23 24.28
CA LYS A 220 17.61 7.68 23.76
C LYS A 220 17.59 7.40 22.27
N LEU A 221 16.44 7.05 21.69
CA LEU A 221 16.27 6.82 20.24
C LEU A 221 16.27 8.15 19.47
N LEU A 222 15.67 9.18 20.02
CA LEU A 222 15.59 10.50 19.41
C LEU A 222 16.95 11.21 19.46
N SER A 223 17.71 11.16 20.57
CA SER A 223 19.05 11.75 20.65
C SER A 223 20.01 11.13 19.63
N ARG A 224 20.03 9.79 19.48
CA ARG A 224 20.91 9.11 18.52
C ARG A 224 20.64 9.44 17.04
N ARG A 225 19.43 9.90 16.71
CA ARG A 225 19.05 10.26 15.34
C ARG A 225 19.44 11.70 14.97
N TRP A 226 19.72 12.54 15.96
CA TRP A 226 20.15 13.93 15.76
C TRP A 226 21.66 14.11 15.76
N ASP A 227 22.40 13.18 16.35
CA ASP A 227 23.87 13.19 16.34
C ASP A 227 24.48 12.67 15.02
N SER A 228 23.62 12.26 14.08
CA SER A 228 24.01 11.69 12.76
C SER A 228 23.57 12.53 11.56
N ILE A 229 23.15 13.79 11.78
CA ILE A 229 22.90 14.82 10.77
C ILE A 229 23.83 16.02 11.01
#